data_1ef4528110b075a00ab66e2e86c171f8
#
_entry.id   1ef4528110b075a00ab66e2e86c171f8
#
_cell.length_a   1.000
_cell.length_b   1.000
_cell.length_c   1.000
_cell.angle_alpha   90.00
_cell.angle_beta   90.00
_cell.angle_gamma   90.00
#
_symmetry.space_group_name_H-M   'P 1'
#
loop_
_entity.id
_entity.type
_entity.pdbx_description
1 polymer ?
#
loop_
_entity_poly.entity_id
_entity_poly.type
_entity_poly.pdbx_seq_one_letter_code
_entity_poly.pdbx_strand_id
1 'polypeptide(L)'
;MHLYAIGAGKGTKMDQNDSGKLISSKVKNKYNILRLICTGENITRTYLTETTGLSKMTITNIVNELTQENYIMEIEKKDQESSVHGRKPMIIDVSPNAPYVAAIYVGRDYCKLAIYNIKAVMLKFFQIDLTGINTVERLLNKVTIYYDQLISNLNHSLLGIGISSIGPINKPEGIILNPPNFYGLENIRIKEHFEHHTGLPVYFDNSMNSSALAEKLFGYGRQYDNFVYLGILHGVGAGVISDGHLLNSRAGINGEIGHTSINFNGPLCSCGNRGCLELYTSTTTIVENARVLMQKAGVADELELLGWEDLALNAHKGERLPLQAIDEFCHYLSIGIVNLVNIFDCDVVFLGHEISLIEGLIEDKLTNLVNEKIFSRKAHKVEIKMSYFGVNVPIVGAACNVLYRLFEK
;
A
#
# COMPACT_ATOMS: atom_id res chain seq x y z
N MET A 1 8.95 -48.90 38.92
CA MET A 1 10.26 -49.35 38.45
C MET A 1 10.05 -50.07 37.10
N HIS A 2 10.01 -49.34 36.00
CA HIS A 2 10.16 -49.85 34.64
C HIS A 2 10.67 -48.70 33.77
N LEU A 3 11.95 -48.79 33.43
CA LEU A 3 12.64 -47.96 32.47
C LEU A 3 12.21 -48.36 31.05
N TYR A 4 11.70 -47.41 30.26
CA TYR A 4 11.63 -47.57 28.83
C TYR A 4 12.80 -46.85 28.15
N ALA A 5 13.63 -47.66 27.50
CA ALA A 5 14.73 -47.21 26.66
C ALA A 5 14.18 -46.56 25.40
N ILE A 6 14.59 -45.32 25.14
CA ILE A 6 14.29 -44.58 23.90
C ILE A 6 15.40 -44.93 22.89
N GLY A 7 14.98 -45.61 21.82
CA GLY A 7 15.83 -45.95 20.69
C GLY A 7 16.25 -44.70 19.90
N ALA A 8 17.55 -44.60 19.63
CA ALA A 8 18.15 -43.60 18.80
C ALA A 8 17.67 -43.74 17.33
N GLY A 9 16.75 -42.91 16.94
CA GLY A 9 16.35 -42.74 15.53
C GLY A 9 17.46 -42.00 14.77
N LYS A 10 17.96 -42.63 13.72
CA LYS A 10 18.91 -42.02 12.75
C LYS A 10 18.34 -40.73 12.20
N GLY A 11 19.03 -39.63 12.47
CA GLY A 11 18.76 -38.35 11.85
C GLY A 11 18.94 -38.42 10.33
N THR A 12 17.86 -38.31 9.61
CA THR A 12 17.88 -37.96 8.19
C THR A 12 18.49 -36.56 8.06
N LYS A 13 19.65 -36.49 7.41
CA LYS A 13 20.24 -35.22 6.96
C LYS A 13 19.22 -34.56 6.07
N MET A 14 18.61 -33.48 6.52
CA MET A 14 17.96 -32.52 5.64
C MET A 14 19.02 -31.95 4.72
N ASP A 15 18.84 -32.13 3.43
CA ASP A 15 19.63 -31.49 2.39
C ASP A 15 19.52 -29.97 2.56
N GLN A 16 20.59 -29.37 3.08
CA GLN A 16 20.84 -27.93 3.04
C GLN A 16 21.27 -27.57 1.63
N ASN A 17 20.33 -27.51 0.69
CA ASN A 17 20.56 -26.99 -0.65
C ASN A 17 19.56 -25.86 -0.97
N ASP A 18 19.27 -25.04 0.03
CA ASP A 18 18.71 -23.71 -0.19
C ASP A 18 19.77 -22.66 0.19
N SER A 19 20.90 -22.75 -0.53
CA SER A 19 21.86 -21.66 -0.57
C SER A 19 21.21 -20.52 -1.32
N GLY A 20 20.44 -19.69 -0.61
CA GLY A 20 20.10 -18.36 -1.07
C GLY A 20 21.37 -17.73 -1.61
N LYS A 21 21.45 -17.49 -2.92
CA LYS A 21 22.60 -16.84 -3.56
C LYS A 21 22.92 -15.61 -2.73
N LEU A 22 24.06 -15.61 -2.05
CA LEU A 22 24.61 -14.44 -1.39
C LEU A 22 24.69 -13.33 -2.45
N ILE A 23 23.72 -12.42 -2.42
CA ILE A 23 23.69 -11.27 -3.32
C ILE A 23 25.00 -10.53 -3.06
N SER A 24 25.85 -10.40 -4.07
CA SER A 24 27.13 -9.74 -3.89
C SER A 24 26.89 -8.30 -3.39
N SER A 25 27.70 -7.81 -2.49
CA SER A 25 27.61 -6.44 -1.96
C SER A 25 27.55 -5.39 -3.08
N LYS A 26 28.17 -5.68 -4.24
CA LYS A 26 28.10 -4.85 -5.44
C LYS A 26 26.68 -4.74 -5.99
N VAL A 27 25.93 -5.85 -6.08
CA VAL A 27 24.55 -5.88 -6.59
C VAL A 27 23.64 -5.11 -5.64
N LYS A 28 23.74 -5.37 -4.33
CA LYS A 28 22.97 -4.65 -3.31
C LYS A 28 23.23 -3.14 -3.37
N ASN A 29 24.48 -2.70 -3.48
CA ASN A 29 24.82 -1.29 -3.59
C ASN A 29 24.22 -0.66 -4.86
N LYS A 30 24.27 -1.36 -6.00
CA LYS A 30 23.70 -0.89 -7.26
C LYS A 30 22.20 -0.60 -7.14
N TYR A 31 21.43 -1.53 -6.62
CA TYR A 31 19.98 -1.36 -6.50
C TYR A 31 19.57 -0.40 -5.38
N ASN A 32 20.37 -0.28 -4.31
CA ASN A 32 20.18 0.78 -3.32
C ASN A 32 20.41 2.18 -3.93
N ILE A 33 21.42 2.35 -4.78
CA ILE A 33 21.65 3.60 -5.52
C ILE A 33 20.50 3.88 -6.48
N LEU A 34 20.03 2.87 -7.22
CA LEU A 34 18.86 3.03 -8.10
C LEU A 34 17.62 3.46 -7.29
N ARG A 35 17.38 2.86 -6.12
CA ARG A 35 16.31 3.27 -5.21
C ARG A 35 16.44 4.74 -4.82
N LEU A 36 17.62 5.19 -4.38
CA LEU A 36 17.84 6.60 -4.01
C LEU A 36 17.56 7.56 -5.17
N ILE A 37 17.93 7.17 -6.40
CA ILE A 37 17.66 7.98 -7.60
C ILE A 37 16.15 8.01 -7.92
N CYS A 38 15.48 6.87 -7.84
CA CYS A 38 14.05 6.78 -8.14
C CYS A 38 13.16 7.49 -7.11
N THR A 39 13.55 7.46 -5.83
CA THR A 39 12.74 8.01 -4.74
C THR A 39 13.15 9.43 -4.33
N GLY A 40 14.27 9.94 -4.83
CA GLY A 40 14.79 11.27 -4.52
C GLY A 40 14.60 12.28 -5.64
N GLU A 41 14.97 13.53 -5.34
CA GLU A 41 14.96 14.64 -6.28
C GLU A 41 16.35 15.27 -6.36
N ASN A 42 16.72 15.80 -7.54
CA ASN A 42 17.99 16.50 -7.76
C ASN A 42 19.22 15.68 -7.32
N ILE A 43 19.22 14.39 -7.55
CA ILE A 43 20.29 13.49 -7.10
C ILE A 43 21.57 13.76 -7.86
N THR A 44 22.68 13.84 -7.13
CA THR A 44 24.03 14.05 -7.71
C THR A 44 24.97 12.93 -7.25
N ARG A 45 26.11 12.74 -7.96
CA ARG A 45 27.15 11.77 -7.53
C ARG A 45 27.68 12.09 -6.12
N THR A 46 27.77 13.39 -5.77
CA THR A 46 28.20 13.85 -4.43
C THR A 46 27.20 13.42 -3.38
N TYR A 47 25.91 13.71 -3.59
CA TYR A 47 24.84 13.26 -2.71
C TYR A 47 24.85 11.74 -2.47
N LEU A 48 25.00 10.95 -3.55
CA LEU A 48 25.08 9.50 -3.44
C LEU A 48 26.30 9.04 -2.62
N THR A 49 27.45 9.71 -2.79
CA THR A 49 28.68 9.42 -2.02
C THR A 49 28.46 9.69 -0.52
N GLU A 50 27.87 10.83 -0.18
CA GLU A 50 27.61 11.25 1.20
C GLU A 50 26.57 10.38 1.89
N THR A 51 25.48 10.06 1.18
CA THR A 51 24.36 9.25 1.72
C THR A 51 24.73 7.78 1.92
N THR A 52 25.54 7.21 1.00
CA THR A 52 25.85 5.77 1.04
C THR A 52 27.17 5.45 1.72
N GLY A 53 28.06 6.42 1.91
CA GLY A 53 29.41 6.21 2.40
C GLY A 53 30.34 5.47 1.41
N LEU A 54 29.89 5.21 0.18
CA LEU A 54 30.68 4.53 -0.85
C LEU A 54 31.71 5.49 -1.46
N SER A 55 32.84 4.94 -1.95
CA SER A 55 33.86 5.75 -2.62
C SER A 55 33.34 6.39 -3.91
N LYS A 56 33.86 7.56 -4.27
CA LYS A 56 33.56 8.26 -5.54
C LYS A 56 33.74 7.35 -6.76
N MET A 57 34.76 6.47 -6.73
CA MET A 57 35.02 5.50 -7.80
C MET A 57 33.90 4.47 -7.89
N THR A 58 33.43 3.94 -6.76
CA THR A 58 32.30 2.98 -6.69
C THR A 58 31.03 3.61 -7.22
N ILE A 59 30.69 4.81 -6.80
CA ILE A 59 29.51 5.56 -7.30
C ILE A 59 29.62 5.76 -8.82
N THR A 60 30.79 6.17 -9.32
CA THR A 60 31.02 6.39 -10.75
C THR A 60 30.77 5.12 -11.55
N ASN A 61 31.30 3.98 -11.10
CA ASN A 61 31.11 2.69 -11.76
C ASN A 61 29.65 2.27 -11.78
N ILE A 62 28.93 2.40 -10.65
CA ILE A 62 27.52 2.02 -10.54
C ILE A 62 26.64 2.93 -11.41
N VAL A 63 26.86 4.25 -11.40
CA VAL A 63 26.12 5.19 -12.24
C VAL A 63 26.32 4.87 -13.72
N ASN A 64 27.57 4.62 -14.14
CA ASN A 64 27.85 4.25 -15.52
C ASN A 64 27.16 2.92 -15.93
N GLU A 65 27.16 1.90 -15.04
CA GLU A 65 26.48 0.61 -15.27
C GLU A 65 24.96 0.81 -15.40
N LEU A 66 24.33 1.56 -14.52
CA LEU A 66 22.89 1.86 -14.57
C LEU A 66 22.50 2.70 -15.81
N THR A 67 23.41 3.57 -16.27
CA THR A 67 23.22 4.35 -17.51
C THR A 67 23.29 3.45 -18.74
N GLN A 68 24.27 2.52 -18.80
CA GLN A 68 24.39 1.55 -19.88
C GLN A 68 23.19 0.60 -19.96
N GLU A 69 22.59 0.28 -18.80
CA GLU A 69 21.37 -0.54 -18.71
C GLU A 69 20.07 0.26 -18.97
N ASN A 70 20.19 1.54 -19.32
CA ASN A 70 19.06 2.46 -19.56
C ASN A 70 18.14 2.72 -18.38
N TYR A 71 18.55 2.45 -17.13
CA TYR A 71 17.73 2.81 -15.96
C TYR A 71 17.77 4.31 -15.68
N ILE A 72 18.94 4.94 -15.86
CA ILE A 72 19.16 6.33 -15.50
C ILE A 72 19.88 7.10 -16.59
N MET A 73 19.87 8.43 -16.50
CA MET A 73 20.64 9.35 -17.34
C MET A 73 21.19 10.50 -16.51
N GLU A 74 22.26 11.13 -16.98
CA GLU A 74 22.76 12.36 -16.42
C GLU A 74 22.30 13.55 -17.27
N ILE A 75 21.73 14.56 -16.62
CA ILE A 75 21.23 15.79 -17.24
C ILE A 75 21.91 17.02 -16.63
N GLU A 76 22.16 18.03 -17.42
CA GLU A 76 22.63 19.32 -16.89
C GLU A 76 21.52 20.01 -16.08
N LYS A 77 21.83 20.47 -14.87
CA LYS A 77 20.92 21.30 -14.09
C LYS A 77 20.67 22.62 -14.83
N LYS A 78 19.43 22.88 -15.22
CA LYS A 78 19.01 24.18 -15.74
C LYS A 78 18.89 25.15 -14.56
N ASP A 79 19.98 25.83 -14.19
CA ASP A 79 19.88 26.92 -13.25
C ASP A 79 19.25 28.14 -13.93
N GLN A 80 18.17 28.65 -13.36
CA GLN A 80 17.75 30.02 -13.57
C GLN A 80 18.79 30.93 -12.86
N GLU A 81 19.58 31.64 -13.64
CA GLU A 81 20.43 32.77 -13.19
C GLU A 81 21.52 32.44 -12.17
N SER A 82 22.63 31.84 -12.59
CA SER A 82 23.91 32.09 -11.90
C SER A 82 25.05 32.23 -12.89
N SER A 83 25.65 33.43 -12.89
CA SER A 83 26.83 33.86 -13.67
C SER A 83 28.14 33.32 -13.10
N VAL A 84 28.19 32.14 -12.51
CA VAL A 84 29.43 31.58 -11.95
C VAL A 84 30.09 30.69 -12.99
N HIS A 85 31.32 31.08 -13.42
CA HIS A 85 32.16 30.27 -14.28
C HIS A 85 32.58 28.98 -13.54
N GLY A 86 31.96 27.84 -13.87
CA GLY A 86 32.28 26.50 -13.38
C GLY A 86 31.56 25.42 -14.18
N ARG A 87 32.03 24.16 -14.09
CA ARG A 87 31.33 23.02 -14.69
C ARG A 87 29.95 22.92 -14.03
N LYS A 88 28.88 22.98 -14.84
CA LYS A 88 27.50 22.86 -14.36
C LYS A 88 27.31 21.54 -13.60
N PRO A 89 26.62 21.55 -12.45
CA PRO A 89 26.35 20.32 -11.74
C PRO A 89 25.44 19.39 -12.57
N MET A 90 25.85 18.11 -12.68
CA MET A 90 25.06 17.08 -13.33
C MET A 90 24.09 16.48 -12.30
N ILE A 91 22.83 16.36 -12.69
CA ILE A 91 21.77 15.65 -11.96
C ILE A 91 21.61 14.27 -12.60
N ILE A 92 21.41 13.27 -11.76
CA ILE A 92 21.09 11.91 -12.18
C ILE A 92 19.58 11.72 -12.05
N ASP A 93 18.92 11.33 -13.12
CA ASP A 93 17.49 11.07 -13.12
C ASP A 93 17.18 9.76 -13.88
N VAL A 94 15.95 9.30 -13.80
CA VAL A 94 15.49 8.12 -14.52
C VAL A 94 15.52 8.37 -16.02
N SER A 95 16.05 7.40 -16.77
CA SER A 95 16.10 7.46 -18.23
C SER A 95 14.69 7.44 -18.84
N PRO A 96 14.39 8.23 -19.89
CA PRO A 96 13.15 8.09 -20.65
C PRO A 96 12.94 6.69 -21.23
N ASN A 97 14.02 5.93 -21.42
CA ASN A 97 14.00 4.56 -21.95
C ASN A 97 13.99 3.49 -20.84
N ALA A 98 13.87 3.88 -19.57
CA ALA A 98 13.80 2.93 -18.47
C ALA A 98 12.57 2.01 -18.62
N PRO A 99 12.67 0.76 -18.15
CA PRO A 99 11.54 -0.15 -18.19
C PRO A 99 10.39 0.35 -17.31
N TYR A 100 9.17 -0.05 -17.64
CA TYR A 100 7.97 0.31 -16.92
C TYR A 100 7.48 -0.83 -16.03
N VAL A 101 6.45 -0.55 -15.25
CA VAL A 101 5.74 -1.49 -14.37
C VAL A 101 4.27 -1.49 -14.73
N ALA A 102 3.68 -2.66 -14.92
CA ALA A 102 2.24 -2.81 -14.99
C ALA A 102 1.68 -3.03 -13.58
N ALA A 103 0.59 -2.36 -13.26
CA ALA A 103 -0.06 -2.45 -11.96
C ALA A 103 -1.54 -2.79 -12.13
N ILE A 104 -2.04 -3.69 -11.26
CA ILE A 104 -3.44 -4.10 -11.21
C ILE A 104 -3.90 -4.01 -9.75
N TYR A 105 -4.97 -3.27 -9.50
CA TYR A 105 -5.67 -3.27 -8.22
C TYR A 105 -7.04 -3.90 -8.38
N VAL A 106 -7.31 -4.96 -7.62
CA VAL A 106 -8.63 -5.61 -7.56
C VAL A 106 -9.34 -5.15 -6.31
N GLY A 107 -10.28 -4.21 -6.48
CA GLY A 107 -11.21 -3.78 -5.44
C GLY A 107 -12.48 -4.62 -5.44
N ARG A 108 -13.47 -4.23 -4.61
CA ARG A 108 -14.76 -4.93 -4.54
C ARG A 108 -15.59 -4.68 -5.80
N ASP A 109 -15.81 -3.43 -6.13
CA ASP A 109 -16.76 -3.01 -7.18
C ASP A 109 -16.07 -2.58 -8.45
N TYR A 110 -14.75 -2.41 -8.42
CA TYR A 110 -13.94 -1.98 -9.54
C TYR A 110 -12.54 -2.58 -9.52
N CYS A 111 -11.94 -2.66 -10.71
CA CYS A 111 -10.52 -2.96 -10.88
C CYS A 111 -9.84 -1.76 -11.55
N LYS A 112 -8.66 -1.39 -11.07
CA LYS A 112 -7.81 -0.36 -11.67
C LYS A 112 -6.60 -1.02 -12.33
N LEU A 113 -6.24 -0.54 -13.52
CA LEU A 113 -5.03 -0.96 -14.23
C LEU A 113 -4.23 0.27 -14.60
N ALA A 114 -2.92 0.21 -14.43
CA ALA A 114 -2.06 1.35 -14.76
C ALA A 114 -0.67 0.90 -15.23
N ILE A 115 -0.01 1.77 -16.01
CA ILE A 115 1.41 1.69 -16.30
C ILE A 115 2.11 2.80 -15.52
N TYR A 116 3.18 2.43 -14.86
CA TYR A 116 4.05 3.33 -14.11
C TYR A 116 5.48 3.27 -14.63
N ASN A 117 6.19 4.41 -14.58
CA ASN A 117 7.64 4.39 -14.66
C ASN A 117 8.25 3.96 -13.31
N ILE A 118 9.57 3.79 -13.26
CA ILE A 118 10.27 3.36 -12.03
C ILE A 118 10.36 4.44 -10.93
N LYS A 119 9.85 5.66 -11.16
CA LYS A 119 9.60 6.70 -10.14
C LYS A 119 8.16 6.66 -9.61
N ALA A 120 7.41 5.62 -9.90
CA ALA A 120 5.99 5.49 -9.59
C ALA A 120 5.11 6.63 -10.15
N VAL A 121 5.51 7.25 -11.28
CA VAL A 121 4.68 8.20 -12.02
C VAL A 121 3.76 7.43 -12.94
N MET A 122 2.45 7.68 -12.84
CA MET A 122 1.42 7.04 -13.66
C MET A 122 1.45 7.57 -15.09
N LEU A 123 1.50 6.69 -16.08
CA LEU A 123 1.59 7.02 -17.51
C LEU A 123 0.30 6.70 -18.28
N LYS A 124 -0.35 5.58 -17.93
CA LYS A 124 -1.64 5.15 -18.48
C LYS A 124 -2.50 4.58 -17.37
N PHE A 125 -3.81 4.69 -17.50
CA PHE A 125 -4.76 4.25 -16.48
C PHE A 125 -6.07 3.80 -17.09
N PHE A 126 -6.63 2.70 -16.57
CA PHE A 126 -8.01 2.27 -16.77
C PHE A 126 -8.65 1.93 -15.42
N GLN A 127 -9.93 2.26 -15.31
CA GLN A 127 -10.79 1.71 -14.25
C GLN A 127 -11.93 0.97 -14.91
N ILE A 128 -12.19 -0.23 -14.46
CA ILE A 128 -13.26 -1.10 -14.95
C ILE A 128 -14.21 -1.43 -13.81
N ASP A 129 -15.49 -1.29 -14.09
CA ASP A 129 -16.55 -1.69 -13.18
C ASP A 129 -16.65 -3.23 -13.16
N LEU A 130 -16.74 -3.81 -11.96
CA LEU A 130 -16.90 -5.24 -11.74
C LEU A 130 -18.33 -5.63 -11.42
N THR A 131 -19.27 -4.68 -11.40
CA THR A 131 -20.69 -4.94 -11.12
C THR A 131 -21.25 -6.00 -12.07
N GLY A 132 -21.93 -7.00 -11.50
CA GLY A 132 -22.55 -8.07 -12.27
C GLY A 132 -21.60 -9.17 -12.75
N ILE A 133 -20.33 -9.14 -12.40
CA ILE A 133 -19.39 -10.24 -12.65
C ILE A 133 -19.67 -11.34 -11.64
N ASN A 134 -20.06 -12.51 -12.14
CA ASN A 134 -20.52 -13.64 -11.32
C ASN A 134 -19.71 -14.93 -11.52
N THR A 135 -18.62 -14.89 -12.30
CA THR A 135 -17.70 -16.00 -12.45
C THR A 135 -16.25 -15.53 -12.47
N VAL A 136 -15.33 -16.35 -11.94
CA VAL A 136 -13.88 -16.09 -11.94
C VAL A 136 -13.36 -15.91 -13.36
N GLU A 137 -13.82 -16.74 -14.29
CA GLU A 137 -13.41 -16.67 -15.69
C GLU A 137 -13.77 -15.30 -16.32
N ARG A 138 -15.00 -14.81 -16.09
CA ARG A 138 -15.42 -13.50 -16.59
C ARG A 138 -14.58 -12.35 -16.00
N LEU A 139 -14.26 -12.46 -14.70
CA LEU A 139 -13.38 -11.48 -14.05
C LEU A 139 -12.02 -11.46 -14.71
N LEU A 140 -11.35 -12.61 -14.79
CA LEU A 140 -10.01 -12.73 -15.35
C LEU A 140 -9.99 -12.30 -16.82
N ASN A 141 -10.93 -12.74 -17.63
CA ASN A 141 -11.02 -12.35 -19.04
C ASN A 141 -11.22 -10.84 -19.20
N LYS A 142 -12.11 -10.23 -18.40
CA LYS A 142 -12.33 -8.78 -18.45
C LYS A 142 -11.05 -8.01 -18.09
N VAL A 143 -10.37 -8.38 -17.00
CA VAL A 143 -9.13 -7.72 -16.59
C VAL A 143 -8.03 -7.91 -17.64
N THR A 144 -7.93 -9.09 -18.25
CA THR A 144 -6.96 -9.39 -19.33
C THR A 144 -7.19 -8.53 -20.57
N ILE A 145 -8.43 -8.39 -21.03
CA ILE A 145 -8.74 -7.54 -22.20
C ILE A 145 -8.27 -6.09 -21.96
N TYR A 146 -8.54 -5.54 -20.78
CA TYR A 146 -8.11 -4.18 -20.45
C TYR A 146 -6.60 -4.09 -20.24
N TYR A 147 -5.96 -5.14 -19.72
CA TYR A 147 -4.50 -5.22 -19.62
C TYR A 147 -3.86 -5.20 -21.01
N ASP A 148 -4.34 -5.99 -21.96
CA ASP A 148 -3.82 -6.02 -23.32
C ASP A 148 -4.00 -4.66 -24.03
N GLN A 149 -5.13 -3.97 -23.80
CA GLN A 149 -5.34 -2.61 -24.27
C GLN A 149 -4.37 -1.62 -23.61
N LEU A 150 -4.08 -1.79 -22.32
CA LEU A 150 -3.18 -0.92 -21.59
C LEU A 150 -1.76 -0.97 -22.13
N ILE A 151 -1.26 -2.18 -22.45
CA ILE A 151 0.08 -2.40 -22.97
C ILE A 151 0.18 -2.25 -24.48
N SER A 152 -0.95 -2.16 -25.19
CA SER A 152 -0.97 -1.92 -26.64
C SER A 152 -0.20 -0.63 -26.98
N ASN A 153 0.69 -0.68 -27.95
CA ASN A 153 1.56 0.43 -28.36
C ASN A 153 2.55 0.92 -27.27
N LEU A 154 2.88 0.06 -26.29
CA LEU A 154 3.90 0.36 -25.30
C LEU A 154 5.29 0.04 -25.90
N ASN A 155 6.12 1.07 -26.10
CA ASN A 155 7.47 0.90 -26.68
C ASN A 155 8.55 0.56 -25.64
N HIS A 156 8.16 0.26 -24.42
CA HIS A 156 9.05 -0.02 -23.29
C HIS A 156 8.84 -1.44 -22.78
N SER A 157 9.94 -2.07 -22.36
CA SER A 157 9.87 -3.35 -21.65
C SER A 157 9.19 -3.18 -20.28
N LEU A 158 8.52 -4.23 -19.80
CA LEU A 158 7.95 -4.28 -18.47
C LEU A 158 8.86 -5.09 -17.53
N LEU A 159 9.11 -4.56 -16.34
CA LEU A 159 9.83 -5.25 -15.26
C LEU A 159 9.02 -6.41 -14.67
N GLY A 160 7.70 -6.32 -14.76
CA GLY A 160 6.76 -7.27 -14.22
C GLY A 160 5.39 -6.63 -13.99
N ILE A 161 4.51 -7.41 -13.40
CA ILE A 161 3.15 -7.01 -13.02
C ILE A 161 3.03 -7.01 -11.51
N GLY A 162 2.67 -5.88 -10.94
CA GLY A 162 2.29 -5.79 -9.53
C GLY A 162 0.79 -5.91 -9.38
N ILE A 163 0.36 -6.77 -8.48
CA ILE A 163 -1.06 -6.94 -8.15
C ILE A 163 -1.28 -6.61 -6.68
N SER A 164 -2.24 -5.74 -6.42
CA SER A 164 -2.76 -5.39 -5.11
C SER A 164 -4.24 -5.79 -5.06
N SER A 165 -4.70 -6.43 -4.00
CA SER A 165 -6.06 -6.96 -3.95
C SER A 165 -6.71 -6.79 -2.59
N ILE A 166 -8.06 -6.76 -2.60
CA ILE A 166 -8.84 -6.99 -1.37
C ILE A 166 -8.50 -8.39 -0.80
N GLY A 167 -8.60 -8.52 0.52
CA GLY A 167 -8.39 -9.79 1.23
C GLY A 167 -9.68 -10.54 1.56
N PRO A 168 -9.57 -11.76 2.10
CA PRO A 168 -8.32 -12.47 2.42
C PRO A 168 -7.61 -13.05 1.18
N ILE A 169 -6.28 -13.20 1.29
CA ILE A 169 -5.44 -13.69 0.20
C ILE A 169 -4.55 -14.87 0.65
N ASN A 170 -4.12 -15.69 -0.32
CA ASN A 170 -2.95 -16.55 -0.20
C ASN A 170 -1.79 -15.92 -0.97
N LYS A 171 -0.95 -15.13 -0.26
CA LYS A 171 0.13 -14.36 -0.87
C LYS A 171 1.16 -15.23 -1.61
N PRO A 172 1.67 -16.36 -1.04
CA PRO A 172 2.62 -17.21 -1.74
C PRO A 172 2.12 -17.72 -3.09
N GLU A 173 0.87 -18.18 -3.15
CA GLU A 173 0.26 -18.71 -4.37
C GLU A 173 -0.36 -17.63 -5.25
N GLY A 174 -0.54 -16.40 -4.75
CA GLY A 174 -1.14 -15.30 -5.49
C GLY A 174 -2.63 -15.50 -5.75
N ILE A 175 -3.36 -16.01 -4.74
CA ILE A 175 -4.78 -16.32 -4.82
C ILE A 175 -5.57 -15.33 -3.98
N ILE A 176 -6.63 -14.75 -4.55
CA ILE A 176 -7.68 -14.07 -3.80
C ILE A 176 -8.64 -15.16 -3.32
N LEU A 177 -8.77 -15.31 -2.00
CA LEU A 177 -9.49 -16.46 -1.42
C LEU A 177 -11.01 -16.30 -1.52
N ASN A 178 -11.61 -15.71 -0.51
CA ASN A 178 -13.07 -15.55 -0.40
C ASN A 178 -13.44 -14.18 0.17
N PRO A 179 -13.17 -13.06 -0.56
CA PRO A 179 -13.50 -11.74 -0.07
C PRO A 179 -14.98 -11.57 0.26
N PRO A 180 -15.33 -10.97 1.41
CA PRO A 180 -16.72 -10.72 1.75
C PRO A 180 -17.41 -9.85 0.71
N ASN A 181 -18.64 -10.19 0.34
CA ASN A 181 -19.48 -9.42 -0.60
C ASN A 181 -18.80 -9.19 -1.98
N PHE A 182 -18.02 -10.15 -2.45
CA PHE A 182 -17.34 -10.09 -3.76
C PHE A 182 -18.04 -11.00 -4.77
N TYR A 183 -19.33 -10.78 -4.99
CA TYR A 183 -20.18 -11.48 -5.98
C TYR A 183 -20.15 -13.02 -5.90
N GLY A 184 -19.78 -13.59 -4.75
CA GLY A 184 -19.60 -15.03 -4.57
C GLY A 184 -18.34 -15.59 -5.24
N LEU A 185 -17.44 -14.73 -5.73
CA LEU A 185 -16.18 -15.14 -6.32
C LEU A 185 -15.17 -15.55 -5.25
N GLU A 186 -14.54 -16.69 -5.46
CA GLU A 186 -13.53 -17.22 -4.55
C GLU A 186 -12.42 -17.98 -5.29
N ASN A 187 -11.30 -18.20 -4.62
CA ASN A 187 -10.15 -18.97 -5.12
C ASN A 187 -9.62 -18.48 -6.48
N ILE A 188 -9.52 -17.14 -6.65
CA ILE A 188 -9.09 -16.50 -7.90
C ILE A 188 -7.58 -16.56 -8.01
N ARG A 189 -7.05 -17.45 -8.88
CA ARG A 189 -5.61 -17.64 -9.15
C ARG A 189 -5.06 -16.55 -10.08
N ILE A 190 -5.16 -15.29 -9.64
CA ILE A 190 -4.86 -14.13 -10.49
C ILE A 190 -3.37 -14.04 -10.87
N LYS A 191 -2.46 -14.41 -9.95
CA LYS A 191 -1.02 -14.43 -10.23
C LYS A 191 -0.68 -15.43 -11.31
N GLU A 192 -1.08 -16.69 -11.16
CA GLU A 192 -0.86 -17.76 -12.13
C GLU A 192 -1.42 -17.39 -13.51
N HIS A 193 -2.62 -16.82 -13.55
CA HIS A 193 -3.26 -16.38 -14.77
C HIS A 193 -2.41 -15.36 -15.53
N PHE A 194 -1.91 -14.31 -14.88
CA PHE A 194 -1.11 -13.28 -15.54
C PHE A 194 0.32 -13.73 -15.83
N GLU A 195 0.93 -14.60 -15.02
CA GLU A 195 2.23 -15.23 -15.33
C GLU A 195 2.12 -16.08 -16.62
N HIS A 196 1.05 -16.86 -16.77
CA HIS A 196 0.79 -17.65 -17.97
C HIS A 196 0.50 -16.78 -19.19
N HIS A 197 -0.33 -15.75 -19.04
CA HIS A 197 -0.74 -14.90 -20.15
C HIS A 197 0.41 -14.07 -20.72
N THR A 198 1.31 -13.58 -19.85
CA THR A 198 2.31 -12.57 -20.23
C THR A 198 3.75 -13.08 -20.28
N GLY A 199 4.05 -14.16 -19.57
CA GLY A 199 5.42 -14.63 -19.33
C GLY A 199 6.23 -13.72 -18.41
N LEU A 200 5.63 -12.68 -17.83
CA LEU A 200 6.28 -11.73 -16.93
C LEU A 200 6.18 -12.19 -15.47
N PRO A 201 7.14 -11.82 -14.61
CA PRO A 201 7.01 -12.07 -13.17
C PRO A 201 5.86 -11.26 -12.59
N VAL A 202 5.06 -11.88 -11.73
CA VAL A 202 3.93 -11.26 -11.03
C VAL A 202 4.20 -11.19 -9.53
N TYR A 203 4.05 -10.00 -8.95
CA TYR A 203 4.23 -9.71 -7.54
C TYR A 203 2.88 -9.33 -6.91
N PHE A 204 2.43 -10.12 -5.96
CA PHE A 204 1.09 -10.05 -5.39
C PHE A 204 1.12 -9.79 -3.89
N ASP A 205 0.27 -8.85 -3.42
CA ASP A 205 0.02 -8.63 -2.00
C ASP A 205 -1.41 -8.09 -1.76
N ASN A 206 -1.82 -8.02 -0.48
CA ASN A 206 -3.06 -7.33 -0.14
C ASN A 206 -2.91 -5.80 -0.30
N SER A 207 -4.05 -5.11 -0.40
CA SER A 207 -4.06 -3.67 -0.66
C SER A 207 -3.45 -2.83 0.46
N MET A 208 -3.54 -3.26 1.70
CA MET A 208 -3.01 -2.51 2.85
C MET A 208 -1.48 -2.57 2.89
N ASN A 209 -0.91 -3.76 2.70
CA ASN A 209 0.53 -3.95 2.61
C ASN A 209 1.12 -3.19 1.40
N SER A 210 0.46 -3.29 0.24
CA SER A 210 0.86 -2.58 -0.96
C SER A 210 0.82 -1.05 -0.76
N SER A 211 -0.20 -0.54 -0.08
CA SER A 211 -0.33 0.88 0.25
C SER A 211 0.74 1.36 1.23
N ALA A 212 1.06 0.56 2.25
CA ALA A 212 2.16 0.86 3.17
C ALA A 212 3.52 0.92 2.43
N LEU A 213 3.74 0.02 1.45
CA LEU A 213 4.93 0.09 0.59
C LEU A 213 4.96 1.34 -0.28
N ALA A 214 3.82 1.79 -0.81
CA ALA A 214 3.74 3.03 -1.58
C ALA A 214 4.14 4.24 -0.72
N GLU A 215 3.60 4.34 0.50
CA GLU A 215 3.99 5.39 1.45
C GLU A 215 5.47 5.32 1.81
N LYS A 216 6.02 4.12 2.07
CA LYS A 216 7.44 3.96 2.43
C LYS A 216 8.38 4.31 1.30
N LEU A 217 8.04 3.98 0.05
CA LEU A 217 8.93 4.21 -1.08
C LEU A 217 8.81 5.61 -1.67
N PHE A 218 7.59 6.14 -1.80
CA PHE A 218 7.35 7.37 -2.58
C PHE A 218 6.45 8.39 -1.88
N GLY A 219 5.80 8.04 -0.77
CA GLY A 219 4.92 8.91 -0.01
C GLY A 219 5.59 9.60 1.19
N TYR A 220 4.77 10.06 2.12
CA TYR A 220 5.22 10.68 3.37
C TYR A 220 5.94 9.70 4.30
N GLY A 221 5.71 8.39 4.15
CA GLY A 221 6.33 7.32 4.95
C GLY A 221 7.84 7.16 4.75
N ARG A 222 8.44 7.84 3.74
CA ARG A 222 9.90 7.75 3.47
C ARG A 222 10.78 8.13 4.65
N GLN A 223 10.33 9.08 5.45
CA GLN A 223 11.09 9.61 6.60
C GLN A 223 10.85 8.86 7.91
N TYR A 224 9.94 7.87 7.92
CA TYR A 224 9.60 7.11 9.12
C TYR A 224 10.03 5.65 8.95
N ASP A 225 10.65 5.08 9.97
CA ASP A 225 11.00 3.66 9.99
C ASP A 225 9.90 2.81 10.65
N ASN A 226 9.05 3.43 11.48
CA ASN A 226 7.95 2.77 12.16
C ASN A 226 6.64 3.53 11.91
N PHE A 227 5.76 2.97 11.12
CA PHE A 227 4.44 3.54 10.89
C PHE A 227 3.39 2.49 10.55
N VAL A 228 2.14 2.86 10.71
CA VAL A 228 0.98 2.08 10.26
C VAL A 228 0.28 2.84 9.14
N TYR A 229 0.03 2.16 8.03
CA TYR A 229 -0.95 2.58 7.03
C TYR A 229 -2.29 1.94 7.38
N LEU A 230 -3.34 2.73 7.53
CA LEU A 230 -4.70 2.29 7.86
C LEU A 230 -5.63 2.65 6.70
N GLY A 231 -6.10 1.64 5.99
CA GLY A 231 -7.03 1.80 4.88
C GLY A 231 -8.47 1.64 5.36
N ILE A 232 -9.31 2.63 5.04
CA ILE A 232 -10.71 2.65 5.42
C ILE A 232 -11.56 2.84 4.18
N LEU A 233 -12.42 1.86 3.94
CA LEU A 233 -13.38 1.79 2.85
C LEU A 233 -14.57 0.94 3.36
N HIS A 234 -15.18 0.06 2.53
CA HIS A 234 -16.17 -0.91 3.00
C HIS A 234 -15.67 -1.84 4.11
N GLY A 235 -14.37 -2.01 4.23
CA GLY A 235 -13.67 -2.72 5.29
C GLY A 235 -12.56 -1.84 5.88
N VAL A 236 -11.94 -2.32 6.96
CA VAL A 236 -10.84 -1.64 7.66
C VAL A 236 -9.67 -2.58 7.81
N GLY A 237 -8.52 -2.19 7.31
CA GLY A 237 -7.31 -3.00 7.39
C GLY A 237 -6.06 -2.13 7.54
N ALA A 238 -4.94 -2.75 7.94
CA ALA A 238 -3.67 -2.06 8.13
C ALA A 238 -2.51 -2.74 7.39
N GLY A 239 -1.56 -1.92 6.93
CA GLY A 239 -0.22 -2.33 6.56
C GLY A 239 0.77 -1.71 7.53
N VAL A 240 1.73 -2.49 8.03
CA VAL A 240 2.66 -2.05 9.08
C VAL A 240 4.08 -2.03 8.53
N ILE A 241 4.75 -0.91 8.71
CA ILE A 241 6.20 -0.78 8.51
C ILE A 241 6.87 -0.75 9.89
N SER A 242 7.83 -1.61 10.11
CA SER A 242 8.65 -1.69 11.32
C SER A 242 10.11 -1.81 10.94
N ASP A 243 10.97 -1.02 11.57
CA ASP A 243 12.41 -0.93 11.25
C ASP A 243 12.68 -0.70 9.74
N GLY A 244 11.84 0.11 9.10
CA GLY A 244 11.94 0.43 7.69
C GLY A 244 11.44 -0.66 6.73
N HIS A 245 10.95 -1.79 7.22
CA HIS A 245 10.52 -2.94 6.42
C HIS A 245 9.04 -3.24 6.60
N LEU A 246 8.40 -3.71 5.55
CA LEU A 246 7.02 -4.19 5.64
C LEU A 246 6.95 -5.41 6.56
N LEU A 247 6.09 -5.35 7.58
CA LEU A 247 5.80 -6.49 8.43
C LEU A 247 5.06 -7.55 7.62
N ASN A 248 5.81 -8.54 7.15
CA ASN A 248 5.26 -9.64 6.37
C ASN A 248 4.72 -10.73 7.27
N SER A 249 3.48 -11.17 7.02
CA SER A 249 3.00 -12.42 7.54
C SER A 249 3.20 -13.55 6.51
N ARG A 250 3.46 -14.75 7.01
CA ARG A 250 3.62 -15.93 6.17
C ARG A 250 2.37 -16.25 5.34
N ALA A 251 1.20 -16.01 5.89
CA ALA A 251 -0.09 -16.28 5.26
C ALA A 251 -0.72 -15.07 4.56
N GLY A 252 -0.13 -13.86 4.69
CA GLY A 252 -0.71 -12.63 4.12
C GLY A 252 -1.92 -12.08 4.89
N ILE A 253 -2.14 -12.51 6.15
CA ILE A 253 -3.29 -12.13 6.99
C ILE A 253 -2.90 -11.19 8.15
N ASN A 254 -1.78 -10.48 8.05
CA ASN A 254 -1.42 -9.44 9.00
C ASN A 254 -2.21 -8.15 8.73
N GLY A 255 -2.42 -7.37 9.78
CA GLY A 255 -3.08 -6.06 9.65
C GLY A 255 -4.61 -6.09 9.64
N GLU A 256 -5.24 -7.22 10.01
CA GLU A 256 -6.69 -7.37 10.11
C GLU A 256 -7.26 -6.66 11.35
N ILE A 257 -6.87 -5.38 11.55
CA ILE A 257 -7.30 -4.56 12.70
C ILE A 257 -8.81 -4.34 12.71
N GLY A 258 -9.44 -4.29 11.54
CA GLY A 258 -10.88 -4.15 11.39
C GLY A 258 -11.67 -5.26 12.10
N HIS A 259 -11.07 -6.46 12.22
CA HIS A 259 -11.68 -7.60 12.89
C HIS A 259 -11.25 -7.78 14.36
N THR A 260 -10.54 -6.80 14.94
CA THR A 260 -10.33 -6.76 16.40
C THR A 260 -11.56 -6.19 17.10
N SER A 261 -11.95 -6.82 18.22
CA SER A 261 -13.10 -6.36 19.01
C SER A 261 -12.76 -5.11 19.82
N ILE A 262 -13.54 -4.06 19.65
CA ILE A 262 -13.53 -2.84 20.49
C ILE A 262 -14.70 -2.80 21.45
N ASN A 263 -15.64 -3.72 21.31
CA ASN A 263 -16.82 -3.85 22.17
C ASN A 263 -17.31 -5.31 22.21
N PHE A 264 -16.97 -6.06 23.26
CA PHE A 264 -17.33 -7.48 23.36
C PHE A 264 -18.86 -7.75 23.42
N ASN A 265 -19.66 -6.75 23.79
CA ASN A 265 -21.13 -6.79 23.74
C ASN A 265 -21.70 -6.23 22.41
N GLY A 266 -20.84 -5.87 21.46
CA GLY A 266 -21.24 -5.28 20.19
C GLY A 266 -21.90 -6.26 19.22
N PRO A 267 -22.30 -5.78 18.04
CA PRO A 267 -22.94 -6.59 17.01
C PRO A 267 -22.05 -7.73 16.53
N LEU A 268 -22.68 -8.78 16.01
CA LEU A 268 -22.00 -9.93 15.39
C LEU A 268 -21.38 -9.49 14.06
N CYS A 269 -20.10 -9.75 13.88
CA CYS A 269 -19.37 -9.52 12.62
C CYS A 269 -19.47 -10.75 11.71
N SER A 270 -19.39 -10.54 10.40
CA SER A 270 -19.33 -11.61 9.40
C SER A 270 -18.15 -12.58 9.59
N CYS A 271 -17.05 -12.12 10.26
CA CYS A 271 -15.93 -13.00 10.61
C CYS A 271 -16.21 -13.95 11.79
N GLY A 272 -17.38 -13.86 12.42
CA GLY A 272 -17.77 -14.67 13.59
C GLY A 272 -17.45 -14.04 14.94
N ASN A 273 -16.67 -12.96 15.00
CA ASN A 273 -16.37 -12.21 16.22
C ASN A 273 -17.47 -11.18 16.53
N ARG A 274 -17.45 -10.55 17.71
CA ARG A 274 -18.38 -9.49 18.10
C ARG A 274 -17.65 -8.16 18.28
N GLY A 275 -18.34 -7.07 17.90
CA GLY A 275 -17.88 -5.70 18.12
C GLY A 275 -16.58 -5.36 17.43
N CYS A 276 -16.34 -5.95 16.27
CA CYS A 276 -15.19 -5.63 15.42
C CYS A 276 -15.13 -4.14 15.08
N LEU A 277 -13.94 -3.55 15.03
CA LEU A 277 -13.73 -2.14 14.72
C LEU A 277 -14.40 -1.72 13.41
N GLU A 278 -14.35 -2.58 12.39
CA GLU A 278 -14.96 -2.35 11.07
C GLU A 278 -16.46 -2.04 11.15
N LEU A 279 -17.18 -2.68 12.05
CA LEU A 279 -18.62 -2.46 12.24
C LEU A 279 -18.98 -1.04 12.74
N TYR A 280 -17.97 -0.26 13.15
CA TYR A 280 -18.14 1.11 13.65
C TYR A 280 -17.44 2.13 12.76
N THR A 281 -16.52 1.71 11.88
CA THR A 281 -15.59 2.63 11.22
C THR A 281 -15.47 2.44 9.70
N SER A 282 -16.21 1.52 9.08
CA SER A 282 -16.28 1.44 7.63
C SER A 282 -17.05 2.62 7.03
N THR A 283 -16.74 3.02 5.78
CA THR A 283 -17.47 4.09 5.07
C THR A 283 -18.96 3.79 4.98
N THR A 284 -19.34 2.53 4.80
CA THR A 284 -20.74 2.08 4.83
C THR A 284 -21.41 2.37 6.17
N THR A 285 -20.72 2.11 7.27
CA THR A 285 -21.26 2.37 8.63
C THR A 285 -21.41 3.87 8.87
N ILE A 286 -20.47 4.70 8.45
CA ILE A 286 -20.54 6.15 8.60
C ILE A 286 -21.79 6.70 7.87
N VAL A 287 -22.01 6.23 6.64
CA VAL A 287 -23.20 6.61 5.84
C VAL A 287 -24.48 6.18 6.53
N GLU A 288 -24.55 4.96 7.06
CA GLU A 288 -25.74 4.47 7.77
C GLU A 288 -26.02 5.28 9.04
N ASN A 289 -24.99 5.60 9.82
CA ASN A 289 -25.13 6.47 11.00
C ASN A 289 -25.64 7.86 10.62
N ALA A 290 -25.14 8.44 9.53
CA ALA A 290 -25.66 9.72 9.02
C ALA A 290 -27.14 9.63 8.65
N ARG A 291 -27.57 8.55 7.96
CA ARG A 291 -28.98 8.31 7.65
C ARG A 291 -29.85 8.25 8.88
N VAL A 292 -29.42 7.52 9.92
CA VAL A 292 -30.13 7.44 11.20
C VAL A 292 -30.27 8.81 11.87
N LEU A 293 -29.22 9.64 11.81
CA LEU A 293 -29.27 11.02 12.33
C LEU A 293 -30.24 11.89 11.55
N MET A 294 -30.25 11.78 10.21
CA MET A 294 -31.17 12.53 9.35
C MET A 294 -32.63 12.12 9.56
N GLN A 295 -32.92 10.82 9.72
CA GLN A 295 -34.26 10.34 10.06
C GLN A 295 -34.76 10.93 11.39
N LYS A 296 -33.91 10.90 12.42
CA LYS A 296 -34.24 11.49 13.73
C LYS A 296 -34.48 13.01 13.67
N ALA A 297 -33.81 13.70 12.73
CA ALA A 297 -33.97 15.12 12.52
C ALA A 297 -35.18 15.48 11.63
N GLY A 298 -35.89 14.50 11.05
CA GLY A 298 -37.04 14.71 10.18
C GLY A 298 -36.70 15.21 8.76
N VAL A 299 -35.45 15.03 8.30
CA VAL A 299 -34.98 15.42 6.95
C VAL A 299 -34.80 14.16 6.06
N ALA A 300 -35.72 13.21 6.16
CA ALA A 300 -35.62 11.89 5.54
C ALA A 300 -35.68 11.90 4.01
N ASP A 301 -36.32 12.89 3.40
CA ASP A 301 -36.52 12.96 1.94
C ASP A 301 -35.22 13.18 1.14
N GLU A 302 -34.13 13.58 1.79
CA GLU A 302 -32.80 13.75 1.20
C GLU A 302 -31.94 12.46 1.28
N LEU A 303 -32.48 11.39 1.86
CA LEU A 303 -31.74 10.16 2.21
C LEU A 303 -31.48 9.20 1.04
N GLU A 304 -32.27 9.25 -0.04
CA GLU A 304 -32.19 8.24 -1.12
C GLU A 304 -30.87 8.32 -1.91
N LEU A 305 -30.19 9.47 -1.85
CA LEU A 305 -28.97 9.74 -2.64
C LEU A 305 -27.69 9.74 -1.79
N LEU A 306 -27.76 9.55 -0.49
CA LEU A 306 -26.59 9.66 0.38
C LEU A 306 -25.70 8.43 0.28
N GLY A 307 -24.65 8.53 -0.54
CA GLY A 307 -23.47 7.64 -0.54
C GLY A 307 -22.31 8.23 0.28
N TRP A 308 -21.17 7.55 0.26
CA TRP A 308 -19.97 8.04 0.95
C TRP A 308 -19.46 9.36 0.36
N GLU A 309 -19.43 9.49 -0.96
CA GLU A 309 -18.99 10.68 -1.67
C GLU A 309 -19.89 11.89 -1.35
N ASP A 310 -21.22 11.69 -1.32
CA ASP A 310 -22.17 12.72 -0.96
C ASP A 310 -22.00 13.16 0.51
N LEU A 311 -21.81 12.21 1.41
CA LEU A 311 -21.56 12.49 2.84
C LEU A 311 -20.29 13.32 3.00
N ALA A 312 -19.18 12.92 2.35
CA ALA A 312 -17.91 13.63 2.39
C ALA A 312 -18.06 15.08 1.84
N LEU A 313 -18.73 15.23 0.70
CA LEU A 313 -19.00 16.54 0.10
C LEU A 313 -19.81 17.46 1.04
N ASN A 314 -20.87 16.93 1.66
CA ASN A 314 -21.73 17.70 2.57
C ASN A 314 -21.01 18.03 3.89
N ALA A 315 -20.13 17.13 4.37
CA ALA A 315 -19.28 17.44 5.51
C ALA A 315 -18.32 18.61 5.22
N HIS A 316 -17.70 18.65 4.05
CA HIS A 316 -16.85 19.77 3.63
C HIS A 316 -17.62 21.10 3.46
N LYS A 317 -18.91 21.04 3.16
CA LYS A 317 -19.80 22.24 3.18
C LYS A 317 -20.14 22.69 4.60
N GLY A 318 -19.76 21.94 5.62
CA GLY A 318 -20.03 22.25 7.02
C GLY A 318 -21.42 21.80 7.51
N GLU A 319 -22.08 20.87 6.79
CA GLU A 319 -23.38 20.36 7.19
C GLU A 319 -23.30 19.57 8.50
N ARG A 320 -24.19 19.88 9.43
CA ARG A 320 -24.13 19.42 10.83
C ARG A 320 -24.23 17.90 10.98
N LEU A 321 -25.15 17.24 10.26
CA LEU A 321 -25.43 15.82 10.45
C LEU A 321 -24.32 14.92 9.87
N PRO A 322 -23.77 15.16 8.67
CA PRO A 322 -22.56 14.51 8.18
C PRO A 322 -21.37 14.68 9.13
N LEU A 323 -21.12 15.90 9.62
CA LEU A 323 -20.04 16.15 10.59
C LEU A 323 -20.25 15.40 11.91
N GLN A 324 -21.47 15.27 12.38
CA GLN A 324 -21.78 14.50 13.59
C GLN A 324 -21.51 12.99 13.39
N ALA A 325 -21.83 12.42 12.22
CA ALA A 325 -21.51 11.02 11.91
C ALA A 325 -20.01 10.79 11.84
N ILE A 326 -19.27 11.73 11.24
CA ILE A 326 -17.78 11.69 11.19
C ILE A 326 -17.19 11.85 12.58
N ASP A 327 -17.81 12.65 13.45
CA ASP A 327 -17.39 12.82 14.83
C ASP A 327 -17.45 11.51 15.63
N GLU A 328 -18.55 10.79 15.52
CA GLU A 328 -18.74 9.48 16.15
C GLU A 328 -17.75 8.45 15.59
N PHE A 329 -17.55 8.42 14.28
CA PHE A 329 -16.52 7.61 13.63
C PHE A 329 -15.12 7.86 14.22
N CYS A 330 -14.71 9.12 14.40
CA CYS A 330 -13.41 9.45 14.99
C CYS A 330 -13.24 8.87 16.40
N HIS A 331 -14.28 8.87 17.21
CA HIS A 331 -14.22 8.27 18.54
C HIS A 331 -13.97 6.77 18.49
N TYR A 332 -14.66 6.02 17.63
CA TYR A 332 -14.44 4.58 17.48
C TYR A 332 -13.08 4.29 16.84
N LEU A 333 -12.70 5.01 15.77
CA LEU A 333 -11.42 4.80 15.10
C LEU A 333 -10.25 5.07 16.05
N SER A 334 -10.36 6.07 16.93
CA SER A 334 -9.31 6.37 17.92
C SER A 334 -8.99 5.17 18.82
N ILE A 335 -9.97 4.30 19.13
CA ILE A 335 -9.74 3.08 19.91
C ILE A 335 -8.85 2.11 19.14
N GLY A 336 -9.16 1.88 17.86
CA GLY A 336 -8.35 1.04 16.99
C GLY A 336 -6.93 1.56 16.82
N ILE A 337 -6.77 2.87 16.60
CA ILE A 337 -5.45 3.50 16.45
C ILE A 337 -4.64 3.41 17.74
N VAL A 338 -5.25 3.65 18.91
CA VAL A 338 -4.58 3.48 20.22
C VAL A 338 -4.05 2.05 20.39
N ASN A 339 -4.84 1.04 19.99
CA ASN A 339 -4.39 -0.35 20.04
C ASN A 339 -3.19 -0.59 19.11
N LEU A 340 -3.22 -0.08 17.89
CA LEU A 340 -2.11 -0.19 16.94
C LEU A 340 -0.83 0.48 17.48
N VAL A 341 -0.95 1.70 18.00
CA VAL A 341 0.19 2.44 18.57
C VAL A 341 0.79 1.68 19.77
N ASN A 342 -0.04 1.19 20.68
CA ASN A 342 0.42 0.45 21.86
C ASN A 342 1.06 -0.91 21.50
N ILE A 343 0.76 -1.49 20.33
CA ILE A 343 1.32 -2.79 19.88
C ILE A 343 2.58 -2.60 19.04
N PHE A 344 2.58 -1.62 18.11
CA PHE A 344 3.63 -1.47 17.09
C PHE A 344 4.59 -0.31 17.35
N ASP A 345 4.35 0.50 18.38
CA ASP A 345 5.21 1.65 18.76
C ASP A 345 5.55 2.54 17.54
N CYS A 346 4.52 2.93 16.80
CA CYS A 346 4.69 3.69 15.56
C CYS A 346 4.66 5.20 15.78
N ASP A 347 5.42 5.95 14.99
CA ASP A 347 5.53 7.42 15.06
C ASP A 347 4.37 8.14 14.39
N VAL A 348 3.78 7.52 13.36
CA VAL A 348 2.70 8.08 12.55
C VAL A 348 1.75 7.00 12.06
N VAL A 349 0.47 7.36 11.92
CA VAL A 349 -0.54 6.55 11.25
C VAL A 349 -1.03 7.31 10.01
N PHE A 350 -0.84 6.70 8.83
CA PHE A 350 -1.38 7.21 7.58
C PHE A 350 -2.78 6.65 7.34
N LEU A 351 -3.75 7.52 7.10
CA LEU A 351 -5.11 7.16 6.73
C LEU A 351 -5.27 7.24 5.21
N GLY A 352 -5.89 6.27 4.59
CA GLY A 352 -6.04 6.29 3.14
C GLY A 352 -7.21 5.46 2.62
N HIS A 353 -7.25 5.24 1.30
CA HIS A 353 -8.40 4.74 0.56
C HIS A 353 -9.53 5.76 0.53
N GLU A 354 -10.80 5.32 0.63
CA GLU A 354 -11.97 6.19 0.53
C GLU A 354 -12.04 7.28 1.60
N ILE A 355 -11.47 7.02 2.79
CA ILE A 355 -11.44 8.01 3.88
C ILE A 355 -10.70 9.29 3.51
N SER A 356 -9.83 9.26 2.50
CA SER A 356 -9.13 10.45 2.00
C SER A 356 -10.07 11.52 1.47
N LEU A 357 -11.33 11.20 1.17
CA LEU A 357 -12.33 12.18 0.77
C LEU A 357 -12.75 13.15 1.88
N ILE A 358 -12.40 12.87 3.14
CA ILE A 358 -12.64 13.77 4.28
C ILE A 358 -11.32 14.30 4.89
N GLU A 359 -10.27 14.40 4.05
CA GLU A 359 -9.01 15.04 4.41
C GLU A 359 -9.23 16.46 4.96
N GLY A 360 -8.52 16.82 6.02
CA GLY A 360 -8.64 18.10 6.73
C GLY A 360 -9.78 18.17 7.75
N LEU A 361 -10.65 17.16 7.82
CA LEU A 361 -11.77 17.14 8.78
C LEU A 361 -11.49 16.31 10.03
N ILE A 362 -10.57 15.34 9.98
CA ILE A 362 -10.42 14.32 11.02
C ILE A 362 -9.04 14.21 11.66
N GLU A 363 -7.97 14.68 10.99
CA GLU A 363 -6.58 14.42 11.41
C GLU A 363 -6.26 15.02 12.78
N ASP A 364 -6.57 16.31 12.97
CA ASP A 364 -6.32 17.00 14.25
C ASP A 364 -7.13 16.38 15.38
N LYS A 365 -8.39 16.05 15.12
CA LYS A 365 -9.27 15.42 16.10
C LYS A 365 -8.76 14.05 16.50
N LEU A 366 -8.41 13.20 15.53
CA LEU A 366 -7.87 11.87 15.81
C LEU A 366 -6.53 11.96 16.53
N THR A 367 -5.64 12.87 16.10
CA THR A 367 -4.36 13.11 16.77
C THR A 367 -4.55 13.44 18.25
N ASN A 368 -5.50 14.31 18.58
CA ASN A 368 -5.80 14.65 19.97
C ASN A 368 -6.37 13.44 20.74
N LEU A 369 -7.41 12.78 20.20
CA LEU A 369 -8.07 11.64 20.84
C LEU A 369 -7.09 10.47 21.09
N VAL A 370 -6.17 10.22 20.16
CA VAL A 370 -5.17 9.14 20.28
C VAL A 370 -4.12 9.51 21.32
N ASN A 371 -3.54 10.72 21.24
CA ASN A 371 -2.47 11.15 22.15
C ASN A 371 -2.92 11.35 23.61
N GLU A 372 -4.22 11.49 23.87
CA GLU A 372 -4.77 11.47 25.21
C GLU A 372 -4.81 10.06 25.82
N LYS A 373 -4.92 9.02 24.98
CA LYS A 373 -5.24 7.64 25.40
C LYS A 373 -4.09 6.64 25.27
N ILE A 374 -3.09 6.89 24.41
CA ILE A 374 -1.95 5.97 24.30
C ILE A 374 -1.23 5.82 25.62
N PHE A 375 -0.69 4.62 25.89
CA PHE A 375 0.03 4.34 27.13
C PHE A 375 1.23 5.26 27.33
N SER A 376 1.98 5.51 26.25
CA SER A 376 3.20 6.33 26.22
C SER A 376 2.97 7.84 26.16
N ARG A 377 1.72 8.36 26.34
CA ARG A 377 1.32 9.76 26.12
C ARG A 377 2.20 10.86 26.74
N LYS A 378 3.00 10.53 27.76
CA LYS A 378 3.94 11.47 28.41
C LYS A 378 5.29 11.55 27.73
N ALA A 379 5.67 10.51 27.00
CA ALA A 379 7.01 10.36 26.39
C ALA A 379 6.97 10.31 24.87
N HIS A 380 5.82 9.96 24.27
CA HIS A 380 5.66 9.76 22.84
C HIS A 380 4.42 10.51 22.35
N LYS A 381 4.51 11.03 21.14
CA LYS A 381 3.41 11.63 20.38
C LYS A 381 3.33 10.99 19.02
N VAL A 382 2.10 10.67 18.62
CA VAL A 382 1.82 10.04 17.32
C VAL A 382 1.11 11.07 16.45
N GLU A 383 1.52 11.16 15.20
CA GLU A 383 0.85 11.97 14.20
C GLU A 383 -0.18 11.14 13.41
N ILE A 384 -1.31 11.74 13.09
CA ILE A 384 -2.29 11.14 12.16
C ILE A 384 -2.28 12.00 10.90
N LYS A 385 -2.02 11.38 9.76
CA LYS A 385 -1.90 12.06 8.46
C LYS A 385 -2.70 11.34 7.39
N MET A 386 -3.20 12.08 6.41
CA MET A 386 -3.70 11.45 5.19
C MET A 386 -2.56 10.90 4.34
N SER A 387 -2.86 9.85 3.61
CA SER A 387 -1.98 9.23 2.63
C SER A 387 -1.61 10.22 1.52
N TYR A 388 -0.33 10.26 1.14
CA TYR A 388 0.15 11.07 0.02
C TYR A 388 -0.59 10.80 -1.30
N PHE A 389 -1.03 9.54 -1.52
CA PHE A 389 -1.65 9.11 -2.75
C PHE A 389 -3.19 9.12 -2.71
N GLY A 390 -3.80 9.47 -1.58
CA GLY A 390 -5.25 9.51 -1.41
C GLY A 390 -5.93 8.21 -1.83
N VAL A 391 -7.01 8.32 -2.62
CA VAL A 391 -7.79 7.17 -3.12
C VAL A 391 -7.03 6.29 -4.14
N ASN A 392 -5.89 6.74 -4.63
CA ASN A 392 -5.11 5.99 -5.63
C ASN A 392 -3.99 5.13 -5.00
N VAL A 393 -3.81 5.19 -3.68
CA VAL A 393 -2.74 4.44 -3.01
C VAL A 393 -2.72 2.94 -3.33
N PRO A 394 -3.86 2.21 -3.50
CA PRO A 394 -3.81 0.78 -3.78
C PRO A 394 -3.19 0.43 -5.14
N ILE A 395 -3.44 1.25 -6.16
CA ILE A 395 -2.87 1.01 -7.49
C ILE A 395 -1.40 1.43 -7.59
N VAL A 396 -1.00 2.51 -6.89
CA VAL A 396 0.41 2.86 -6.71
C VAL A 396 1.14 1.74 -5.94
N GLY A 397 0.51 1.22 -4.88
CA GLY A 397 1.02 0.10 -4.10
C GLY A 397 1.22 -1.17 -4.94
N ALA A 398 0.31 -1.44 -5.88
CA ALA A 398 0.51 -2.53 -6.84
C ALA A 398 1.82 -2.35 -7.63
N ALA A 399 2.10 -1.16 -8.16
CA ALA A 399 3.38 -0.88 -8.81
C ALA A 399 4.57 -1.03 -7.84
N CYS A 400 4.40 -0.60 -6.59
CA CYS A 400 5.42 -0.71 -5.55
C CYS A 400 5.77 -2.17 -5.20
N ASN A 401 4.87 -3.14 -5.37
CA ASN A 401 5.19 -4.55 -5.21
C ASN A 401 6.30 -5.02 -6.17
N VAL A 402 6.35 -4.48 -7.40
CA VAL A 402 7.44 -4.75 -8.37
C VAL A 402 8.69 -3.95 -8.02
N LEU A 403 8.53 -2.64 -7.74
CA LEU A 403 9.65 -1.73 -7.49
C LEU A 403 10.41 -2.09 -6.21
N TYR A 404 9.71 -2.51 -5.17
CA TYR A 404 10.32 -3.00 -3.94
C TYR A 404 11.24 -4.20 -4.22
N ARG A 405 10.78 -5.15 -5.04
CA ARG A 405 11.61 -6.29 -5.44
C ARG A 405 12.80 -5.90 -6.33
N LEU A 406 12.64 -4.87 -7.15
CA LEU A 406 13.76 -4.31 -7.91
C LEU A 406 14.82 -3.72 -6.97
N PHE A 407 14.41 -2.95 -5.97
CA PHE A 407 15.30 -2.24 -5.07
C PHE A 407 15.96 -3.13 -4.00
N GLU A 408 15.41 -4.31 -3.73
CA GLU A 408 15.98 -5.30 -2.80
C GLU A 408 16.92 -6.33 -3.45
N LYS A 409 17.17 -6.25 -4.76
CA LYS A 409 18.17 -7.10 -5.43
C LYS A 409 19.57 -6.75 -4.93
#